data_44d84c8dd31b5ab0a67f818b62299029
#
_entry.id   44d84c8dd31b5ab0a67f818b62299029
#
_cell.length_a   1.000
_cell.length_b   1.000
_cell.length_c   1.000
_cell.angle_alpha   90.00
_cell.angle_beta   90.00
_cell.angle_gamma   90.00
#
_symmetry.space_group_name_H-M   'P 1'
#
loop_
_entity.id
_entity.type
_entity.pdbx_description
1 polymer ?
#
loop_
_entity_poly.entity_id
_entity_poly.type
_entity_poly.pdbx_seq_one_letter_code
_entity_poly.pdbx_strand_id
1 'polypeptide(L)'
;MMKMKRLAAVLLSVTMMISLAACSGNNETTINSESSSEQTDNQETVHINLAESWGFEYFYTIITPAVTSSGYDITYYLTSFYDTLVQYDEYGEIVGSLAEDWAVSDDGKVYTFNIKQGIQFSDGSNLTADDVAKSLLAVPVNLGQYNGGYGKLSTIIQDAVAVDDYTVELYLTQPYYSTLRDLCLANPFGIVSGEQLNDDLTAKDSFKTATYGTGPYMYNGDNNGQTFDFISNPNYGGEKPDVDSFSIKVISDNDAKVLALRNGEIDFFSGIAKISSESCEEMKNMEGFDAKVDEASLQTYYMGYNLSDPIFSDQVVREAMTSAIEKEAVVNSVFGGMFEKADTFFSKNLPYCDVEQKVYEYDPDKANGLLDDSGYVDTDGDGIREKDGIKMAADFLYQTGSASDDDLVVYICDQMKKIGIELTPKSAPMMDWYAMITGGQYGLTIFKTQGGFYDPTSVITNIDPNGTMDPIISQICAYLPGEAELISELNSSTDETRIQEIYTTILTAMAENCLTTPIYYTHQAALYNDKIADYEFPGDPSFTSVQNIKLK
;
A
#
# COMPACT_ATOMS: atom_id res chain seq x y z
N MET A 1 49.89 -32.28 -16.85
CA MET A 1 50.23 -32.46 -18.28
C MET A 1 49.27 -31.61 -19.09
N MET A 2 49.78 -30.43 -19.48
CA MET A 2 50.07 -30.06 -20.91
C MET A 2 48.80 -29.96 -21.75
N LYS A 3 48.49 -28.90 -22.47
CA LYS A 3 49.23 -27.71 -22.93
C LYS A 3 48.24 -26.63 -23.38
N MET A 4 48.60 -25.41 -23.10
CA MET A 4 48.30 -24.17 -23.82
C MET A 4 48.25 -24.29 -25.35
N LYS A 5 47.37 -23.46 -26.00
CA LYS A 5 47.76 -22.68 -27.18
C LYS A 5 46.94 -21.41 -27.27
N ARG A 6 47.67 -20.29 -27.34
CA ARG A 6 47.24 -18.93 -27.75
C ARG A 6 47.31 -18.83 -29.28
N LEU A 7 46.52 -17.90 -29.87
CA LEU A 7 46.88 -16.99 -31.00
C LEU A 7 45.61 -16.17 -31.26
N ALA A 8 45.59 -14.90 -31.08
CA ALA A 8 46.23 -13.76 -31.75
C ALA A 8 45.34 -13.10 -32.81
N ALA A 9 45.09 -11.85 -32.56
CA ALA A 9 44.42 -10.76 -33.24
C ALA A 9 44.70 -10.58 -34.77
N VAL A 10 43.73 -9.93 -35.45
CA VAL A 10 44.03 -8.93 -36.50
C VAL A 10 42.92 -7.90 -36.59
N LEU A 11 43.30 -6.63 -36.44
CA LEU A 11 42.57 -5.41 -36.83
C LEU A 11 42.39 -5.36 -38.32
N LEU A 12 41.28 -4.81 -38.79
CA LEU A 12 41.25 -4.06 -40.05
C LEU A 12 40.24 -2.90 -39.96
N SER A 13 40.78 -1.70 -39.88
CA SER A 13 40.13 -0.40 -40.12
C SER A 13 40.11 -0.13 -41.62
N VAL A 14 38.98 0.30 -42.18
CA VAL A 14 38.95 1.01 -43.48
C VAL A 14 38.00 2.18 -43.40
N THR A 15 38.62 3.33 -43.40
CA THR A 15 38.06 4.67 -43.69
C THR A 15 37.82 4.80 -45.21
N MET A 16 36.70 5.37 -45.65
CA MET A 16 36.64 6.03 -46.94
C MET A 16 35.70 7.22 -46.93
N MET A 17 36.31 8.35 -47.32
CA MET A 17 35.70 9.68 -47.48
C MET A 17 35.14 9.92 -48.89
N ILE A 18 34.10 10.76 -48.93
CA ILE A 18 33.83 11.87 -49.87
C ILE A 18 33.68 11.57 -51.36
N SER A 19 32.53 12.02 -51.93
CA SER A 19 32.56 12.87 -53.11
C SER A 19 31.25 13.66 -53.28
N LEU A 20 31.38 14.97 -53.25
CA LEU A 20 30.46 15.97 -53.81
C LEU A 20 30.51 15.94 -55.35
N ALA A 21 29.37 16.09 -56.00
CA ALA A 21 29.30 16.72 -57.30
C ALA A 21 27.97 17.44 -57.51
N ALA A 22 28.08 18.75 -57.67
CA ALA A 22 27.01 19.64 -58.11
C ALA A 22 26.82 19.58 -59.60
N CYS A 23 25.58 19.74 -60.06
CA CYS A 23 25.34 20.41 -61.38
C CYS A 23 23.94 21.01 -61.42
N SER A 24 23.95 22.25 -61.85
CA SER A 24 22.96 23.28 -62.00
C SER A 24 21.91 22.96 -63.10
N GLY A 25 20.74 23.57 -62.98
CA GLY A 25 19.75 23.70 -64.08
C GLY A 25 18.56 24.53 -63.57
N ASN A 26 18.56 25.82 -63.99
CA ASN A 26 17.45 26.77 -63.79
C ASN A 26 16.18 26.31 -64.50
N ASN A 27 15.03 26.54 -63.83
CA ASN A 27 13.85 27.13 -64.48
C ASN A 27 12.93 27.77 -63.38
N GLU A 28 12.73 29.04 -63.53
CA GLU A 28 11.78 29.87 -62.77
C GLU A 28 10.34 29.48 -63.13
N THR A 29 9.54 29.26 -62.11
CA THR A 29 8.08 29.47 -62.19
C THR A 29 7.59 29.94 -60.82
N THR A 30 7.30 31.21 -60.74
CA THR A 30 6.71 31.92 -59.63
C THR A 30 5.27 31.42 -59.39
N ILE A 31 5.02 30.78 -58.28
CA ILE A 31 3.66 30.63 -57.72
C ILE A 31 3.73 31.12 -56.27
N ASN A 32 3.09 32.25 -56.02
CA ASN A 32 2.79 32.73 -54.69
C ASN A 32 1.88 31.72 -53.99
N SER A 33 2.36 31.08 -52.98
CA SER A 33 1.53 30.45 -51.94
C SER A 33 1.90 31.09 -50.61
N GLU A 34 0.96 31.79 -50.03
CA GLU A 34 0.98 32.23 -48.64
C GLU A 34 1.16 30.98 -47.80
N SER A 35 2.34 30.79 -47.22
CA SER A 35 2.54 29.82 -46.14
C SER A 35 2.03 30.44 -44.87
N SER A 36 0.83 30.05 -44.45
CA SER A 36 0.46 30.10 -43.03
C SER A 36 1.50 29.29 -42.26
N SER A 37 2.37 29.97 -41.54
CA SER A 37 3.18 29.32 -40.54
C SER A 37 2.23 28.89 -39.41
N GLU A 38 1.80 27.62 -39.45
CA GLU A 38 1.42 26.94 -38.23
C GLU A 38 2.66 26.94 -37.33
N GLN A 39 2.66 27.79 -36.33
CA GLN A 39 3.50 27.61 -35.16
C GLN A 39 3.03 26.30 -34.50
N THR A 40 3.66 25.18 -34.86
CA THR A 40 3.70 24.02 -34.01
C THR A 40 4.42 24.48 -32.73
N ASP A 41 3.66 24.69 -31.70
CA ASP A 41 4.16 24.82 -30.33
C ASP A 41 4.85 23.48 -30.04
N ASN A 42 6.17 23.45 -30.24
CA ASN A 42 7.01 22.33 -29.81
C ASN A 42 7.10 22.42 -28.27
N GLN A 43 6.05 22.13 -27.55
CA GLN A 43 6.18 21.75 -26.16
C GLN A 43 7.02 20.47 -26.13
N GLU A 44 8.18 20.55 -25.55
CA GLU A 44 9.07 19.42 -25.34
C GLU A 44 8.34 18.44 -24.42
N THR A 45 8.03 17.24 -24.94
CA THR A 45 7.33 16.21 -24.15
C THR A 45 8.22 15.74 -23.01
N VAL A 46 7.72 15.78 -21.79
CA VAL A 46 8.49 15.40 -20.61
C VAL A 46 8.28 13.93 -20.27
N HIS A 47 9.39 13.21 -20.22
CA HIS A 47 9.44 11.82 -19.80
C HIS A 47 10.24 11.66 -18.52
N ILE A 48 9.71 10.86 -17.55
CA ILE A 48 10.40 10.51 -16.32
C ILE A 48 10.54 9.00 -16.14
N ASN A 49 11.58 8.59 -15.42
CA ASN A 49 11.85 7.20 -15.10
C ASN A 49 11.61 6.95 -13.61
N LEU A 50 10.80 5.95 -13.30
CA LEU A 50 10.53 5.46 -11.95
C LEU A 50 11.17 4.08 -11.76
N ALA A 51 11.11 3.55 -10.53
CA ALA A 51 11.52 2.18 -10.25
C ALA A 51 10.52 1.45 -9.35
N GLU A 52 10.33 0.14 -9.65
CA GLU A 52 9.60 -0.78 -8.78
C GLU A 52 10.40 -2.07 -8.57
N SER A 53 10.09 -2.82 -7.50
CA SER A 53 10.83 -4.03 -7.13
C SER A 53 10.56 -5.24 -8.02
N TRP A 54 9.49 -5.22 -8.80
CA TRP A 54 9.04 -6.31 -9.67
C TRP A 54 8.48 -5.79 -10.99
N GLY A 55 8.34 -6.68 -11.98
CA GLY A 55 7.71 -6.38 -13.27
C GLY A 55 6.20 -6.55 -13.21
N PHE A 56 5.54 -6.18 -14.29
CA PHE A 56 4.08 -6.22 -14.42
C PHE A 56 3.66 -7.29 -15.43
N GLU A 57 2.75 -8.17 -14.98
CA GLU A 57 2.21 -9.26 -15.80
C GLU A 57 0.75 -9.00 -16.19
N TYR A 58 0.07 -8.12 -15.41
CA TYR A 58 -1.36 -7.90 -15.52
C TYR A 58 -1.74 -6.47 -15.09
N PHE A 59 -2.54 -5.79 -15.91
CA PHE A 59 -2.89 -4.37 -15.72
C PHE A 59 -4.36 -4.18 -15.30
N TYR A 60 -4.91 -5.12 -14.54
CA TYR A 60 -6.28 -5.06 -14.03
C TYR A 60 -6.32 -4.49 -12.61
N THR A 61 -7.49 -4.01 -12.19
CA THR A 61 -7.69 -3.42 -10.85
C THR A 61 -7.70 -4.47 -9.74
N ILE A 62 -7.97 -5.73 -10.06
CA ILE A 62 -8.03 -6.82 -9.08
C ILE A 62 -6.76 -7.66 -9.20
N ILE A 63 -5.80 -7.36 -8.33
CA ILE A 63 -4.50 -8.03 -8.30
C ILE A 63 -4.48 -8.99 -7.10
N THR A 64 -4.29 -10.27 -7.38
CA THR A 64 -4.19 -11.32 -6.36
C THR A 64 -3.04 -12.28 -6.68
N PRO A 65 -2.52 -13.05 -5.71
CA PRO A 65 -1.53 -14.09 -5.97
C PRO A 65 -1.99 -15.19 -6.95
N ALA A 66 -3.28 -15.25 -7.26
CA ALA A 66 -3.83 -16.18 -8.24
C ALA A 66 -3.60 -15.72 -9.69
N VAL A 67 -3.44 -14.40 -9.92
CA VAL A 67 -3.33 -13.82 -11.26
C VAL A 67 -1.91 -13.38 -11.61
N THR A 68 -1.08 -13.09 -10.62
CA THR A 68 0.31 -12.64 -10.84
C THR A 68 1.29 -13.40 -9.96
N SER A 69 2.53 -13.51 -10.44
CA SER A 69 3.59 -14.21 -9.70
C SER A 69 4.05 -13.42 -8.45
N SER A 70 3.95 -12.09 -8.47
CA SER A 70 4.33 -11.22 -7.36
C SER A 70 3.22 -11.03 -6.33
N GLY A 71 1.96 -11.13 -6.76
CA GLY A 71 0.79 -10.77 -5.96
C GLY A 71 0.59 -9.26 -5.74
N TYR A 72 1.51 -8.42 -6.22
CA TYR A 72 1.47 -6.96 -6.05
C TYR A 72 1.52 -6.18 -7.37
N ASP A 73 1.99 -6.77 -8.42
CA ASP A 73 2.03 -6.28 -9.80
C ASP A 73 1.91 -4.74 -9.94
N ILE A 74 0.94 -4.23 -10.72
CA ILE A 74 0.73 -2.79 -10.96
C ILE A 74 0.02 -2.07 -9.78
N THR A 75 -0.30 -2.76 -8.69
CA THR A 75 -1.16 -2.28 -7.59
C THR A 75 -0.82 -0.86 -7.12
N TYR A 76 0.45 -0.57 -6.89
CA TYR A 76 0.86 0.74 -6.35
C TYR A 76 0.70 1.93 -7.31
N TYR A 77 0.38 1.67 -8.59
CA TYR A 77 0.23 2.70 -9.62
C TYR A 77 -1.20 2.78 -10.17
N LEU A 78 -2.15 2.01 -9.62
CA LEU A 78 -3.51 1.89 -10.16
C LEU A 78 -4.23 3.23 -10.30
N THR A 79 -4.05 4.15 -9.37
CA THR A 79 -4.65 5.50 -9.42
C THR A 79 -4.16 6.36 -10.59
N SER A 80 -3.09 5.97 -11.26
CA SER A 80 -2.65 6.61 -12.50
C SER A 80 -3.42 6.12 -13.74
N PHE A 81 -4.16 5.02 -13.61
CA PHE A 81 -4.87 4.39 -14.74
C PHE A 81 -6.37 4.25 -14.53
N TYR A 82 -6.81 4.09 -13.28
CA TYR A 82 -8.19 3.75 -12.95
C TYR A 82 -8.73 4.70 -11.89
N ASP A 83 -9.86 5.33 -12.22
CA ASP A 83 -10.65 6.06 -11.23
C ASP A 83 -11.64 5.12 -10.55
N THR A 84 -12.07 5.53 -9.37
CA THR A 84 -13.13 4.91 -8.57
C THR A 84 -14.40 5.74 -8.62
N LEU A 85 -15.51 5.26 -8.05
CA LEU A 85 -16.74 6.07 -7.96
C LEU A 85 -16.57 7.29 -7.06
N VAL A 86 -15.91 7.09 -5.94
CA VAL A 86 -15.60 8.11 -4.92
C VAL A 86 -14.12 8.00 -4.53
N GLN A 87 -13.54 9.04 -4.00
CA GLN A 87 -12.13 9.09 -3.59
C GLN A 87 -11.98 9.91 -2.31
N TYR A 88 -10.82 9.81 -1.66
CA TYR A 88 -10.43 10.72 -0.60
C TYR A 88 -9.88 12.02 -1.19
N ASP A 89 -10.25 13.15 -0.60
CA ASP A 89 -9.58 14.42 -0.82
C ASP A 89 -8.32 14.57 0.05
N GLU A 90 -7.68 15.73 0.00
CA GLU A 90 -6.47 16.05 0.78
C GLU A 90 -6.69 16.10 2.30
N TYR A 91 -7.95 16.12 2.76
CA TYR A 91 -8.34 16.11 4.18
C TYR A 91 -8.80 14.74 4.67
N GLY A 92 -8.82 13.72 3.79
CA GLY A 92 -9.34 12.39 4.07
C GLY A 92 -10.86 12.28 4.05
N GLU A 93 -11.56 13.31 3.51
CA GLU A 93 -13.00 13.28 3.32
C GLU A 93 -13.36 12.59 1.99
N ILE A 94 -14.52 11.93 1.95
CA ILE A 94 -14.97 11.23 0.75
C ILE A 94 -15.67 12.20 -0.20
N VAL A 95 -15.13 12.30 -1.41
CA VAL A 95 -15.67 13.15 -2.48
C VAL A 95 -15.94 12.34 -3.75
N GLY A 96 -16.77 12.89 -4.66
CA GLY A 96 -17.08 12.23 -5.93
C GLY A 96 -15.88 12.21 -6.89
N SER A 97 -15.54 11.02 -7.41
CA SER A 97 -14.57 10.82 -8.49
C SER A 97 -15.32 10.62 -9.82
N LEU A 98 -15.68 9.41 -10.22
CA LEU A 98 -16.55 9.17 -11.37
C LEU A 98 -18.02 9.47 -11.08
N ALA A 99 -18.46 9.36 -9.83
CA ALA A 99 -19.77 9.83 -9.40
C ALA A 99 -19.77 11.36 -9.22
N GLU A 100 -20.81 12.02 -9.70
CA GLU A 100 -21.07 13.44 -9.43
C GLU A 100 -21.64 13.60 -8.01
N ASP A 101 -22.57 12.72 -7.64
CA ASP A 101 -23.20 12.63 -6.32
C ASP A 101 -23.73 11.20 -6.09
N TRP A 102 -24.21 10.96 -4.87
CA TRP A 102 -24.85 9.69 -4.50
C TRP A 102 -25.92 9.87 -3.43
N ALA A 103 -26.81 8.91 -3.34
CA ALA A 103 -27.81 8.80 -2.29
C ALA A 103 -27.79 7.39 -1.68
N VAL A 104 -28.11 7.30 -0.40
CA VAL A 104 -28.21 6.03 0.34
C VAL A 104 -29.64 5.84 0.82
N SER A 105 -30.18 4.63 0.65
CA SER A 105 -31.51 4.28 1.17
C SER A 105 -31.56 4.31 2.70
N ASP A 106 -32.75 4.51 3.26
CA ASP A 106 -32.95 4.59 4.72
C ASP A 106 -32.45 3.33 5.47
N ASP A 107 -32.45 2.17 4.83
CA ASP A 107 -31.97 0.91 5.40
C ASP A 107 -30.48 0.65 5.14
N GLY A 108 -29.78 1.59 4.49
CA GLY A 108 -28.35 1.52 4.22
C GLY A 108 -27.92 0.43 3.23
N LYS A 109 -28.86 -0.13 2.45
CA LYS A 109 -28.58 -1.27 1.56
C LYS A 109 -28.52 -0.93 0.08
N VAL A 110 -29.00 0.24 -0.33
CA VAL A 110 -28.98 0.67 -1.72
C VAL A 110 -28.25 2.00 -1.82
N TYR A 111 -27.23 2.03 -2.66
CA TYR A 111 -26.48 3.22 -2.99
C TYR A 111 -26.78 3.57 -4.45
N THR A 112 -27.35 4.74 -4.70
CA THR A 112 -27.63 5.25 -6.05
C THR A 112 -26.58 6.29 -6.39
N PHE A 113 -25.77 6.04 -7.42
CA PHE A 113 -24.71 6.95 -7.89
C PHE A 113 -25.12 7.58 -9.22
N ASN A 114 -24.98 8.90 -9.33
CA ASN A 114 -25.08 9.63 -10.60
C ASN A 114 -23.69 9.77 -11.19
N ILE A 115 -23.47 9.22 -12.39
CA ILE A 115 -22.16 9.15 -13.04
C ILE A 115 -21.92 10.41 -13.89
N LYS A 116 -20.75 10.99 -13.81
CA LYS A 116 -20.31 12.13 -14.63
C LYS A 116 -20.38 11.77 -16.11
N GLN A 117 -20.91 12.68 -16.93
CA GLN A 117 -21.06 12.46 -18.36
C GLN A 117 -19.81 12.87 -19.15
N GLY A 118 -19.60 12.26 -20.31
CA GLY A 118 -18.52 12.63 -21.25
C GLY A 118 -17.14 12.08 -20.88
N ILE A 119 -17.05 11.20 -19.88
CA ILE A 119 -15.83 10.49 -19.53
C ILE A 119 -15.60 9.35 -20.54
N GLN A 120 -14.34 9.15 -20.93
CA GLN A 120 -13.95 8.07 -21.83
C GLN A 120 -12.85 7.20 -21.20
N PHE A 121 -12.92 5.92 -21.53
CA PHE A 121 -11.83 5.00 -21.22
C PHE A 121 -10.62 5.22 -22.14
N SER A 122 -9.47 4.65 -21.80
CA SER A 122 -8.25 4.76 -22.58
C SER A 122 -8.36 4.14 -23.97
N ASP A 123 -9.30 3.22 -24.21
CA ASP A 123 -9.61 2.65 -25.53
C ASP A 123 -10.55 3.53 -26.38
N GLY A 124 -11.02 4.65 -25.85
CA GLY A 124 -11.93 5.62 -26.51
C GLY A 124 -13.40 5.29 -26.39
N SER A 125 -13.80 4.22 -25.72
CA SER A 125 -15.20 3.95 -25.38
C SER A 125 -15.69 4.92 -24.31
N ASN A 126 -17.00 5.24 -24.33
CA ASN A 126 -17.59 6.12 -23.32
C ASN A 126 -17.88 5.33 -22.04
N LEU A 127 -17.63 5.94 -20.90
CA LEU A 127 -18.06 5.42 -19.60
C LEU A 127 -19.60 5.50 -19.50
N THR A 128 -20.21 4.40 -19.10
CA THR A 128 -21.64 4.28 -18.81
C THR A 128 -21.88 3.63 -17.45
N ALA A 129 -23.12 3.73 -16.96
CA ALA A 129 -23.54 3.05 -15.73
C ALA A 129 -23.44 1.50 -15.86
N ASP A 130 -23.53 0.95 -17.06
CA ASP A 130 -23.34 -0.50 -17.32
C ASP A 130 -21.89 -0.93 -17.06
N ASP A 131 -20.89 -0.12 -17.43
CA ASP A 131 -19.48 -0.38 -17.14
C ASP A 131 -19.23 -0.38 -15.63
N VAL A 132 -19.82 0.59 -14.91
CA VAL A 132 -19.74 0.67 -13.45
C VAL A 132 -20.37 -0.56 -12.81
N ALA A 133 -21.59 -0.92 -13.21
CA ALA A 133 -22.31 -2.08 -12.67
C ALA A 133 -21.50 -3.37 -12.88
N LYS A 134 -20.97 -3.58 -14.08
CA LYS A 134 -20.11 -4.74 -14.41
C LYS A 134 -18.83 -4.75 -13.61
N SER A 135 -18.17 -3.59 -13.44
CA SER A 135 -16.93 -3.49 -12.66
C SER A 135 -17.18 -3.88 -11.20
N LEU A 136 -18.24 -3.39 -10.58
CA LEU A 136 -18.58 -3.74 -9.19
C LEU A 136 -18.94 -5.23 -9.03
N LEU A 137 -19.73 -5.79 -9.94
CA LEU A 137 -20.10 -7.21 -9.92
C LEU A 137 -18.91 -8.13 -10.23
N ALA A 138 -17.91 -7.65 -10.98
CA ALA A 138 -16.70 -8.41 -11.28
C ALA A 138 -15.78 -8.58 -10.06
N VAL A 139 -15.90 -7.72 -9.03
CA VAL A 139 -15.03 -7.77 -7.85
C VAL A 139 -15.09 -9.14 -7.16
N PRO A 140 -16.23 -9.62 -6.64
CA PRO A 140 -16.28 -10.92 -5.95
C PRO A 140 -15.91 -12.09 -6.87
N VAL A 141 -16.17 -11.99 -8.18
CA VAL A 141 -15.86 -13.03 -9.16
C VAL A 141 -14.35 -13.19 -9.34
N ASN A 142 -13.63 -12.07 -9.53
CA ASN A 142 -12.20 -12.09 -9.81
C ASN A 142 -11.35 -12.22 -8.54
N LEU A 143 -11.84 -11.80 -7.38
CA LEU A 143 -11.18 -12.07 -6.11
C LEU A 143 -11.19 -13.57 -5.77
N GLY A 144 -12.26 -14.31 -6.12
CA GLY A 144 -12.36 -15.75 -5.90
C GLY A 144 -12.13 -16.13 -4.42
N GLN A 145 -11.10 -16.92 -4.14
CA GLN A 145 -10.76 -17.34 -2.77
C GLN A 145 -10.24 -16.19 -1.88
N TYR A 146 -9.84 -15.06 -2.47
CA TYR A 146 -9.38 -13.86 -1.76
C TYR A 146 -10.52 -12.87 -1.49
N ASN A 147 -11.76 -13.22 -1.82
CA ASN A 147 -12.92 -12.38 -1.57
C ASN A 147 -13.08 -12.13 -0.06
N GLY A 148 -13.20 -10.86 0.33
CA GLY A 148 -13.16 -10.41 1.72
C GLY A 148 -11.77 -10.04 2.23
N GLY A 149 -10.70 -10.27 1.46
CA GLY A 149 -9.33 -9.86 1.84
C GLY A 149 -9.02 -8.39 1.58
N TYR A 150 -9.88 -7.70 0.80
CA TYR A 150 -9.71 -6.31 0.39
C TYR A 150 -10.89 -5.42 0.85
N GLY A 151 -11.45 -5.71 2.01
CA GLY A 151 -12.62 -5.03 2.56
C GLY A 151 -13.87 -5.89 2.55
N LYS A 152 -14.81 -5.55 3.41
CA LYS A 152 -16.05 -6.33 3.59
C LYS A 152 -17.02 -6.14 2.42
N LEU A 153 -17.00 -5.00 1.76
CA LEU A 153 -17.93 -4.66 0.68
C LEU A 153 -17.98 -5.76 -0.38
N SER A 154 -16.83 -6.28 -0.80
CA SER A 154 -16.75 -7.31 -1.83
C SER A 154 -17.54 -8.58 -1.51
N THR A 155 -17.77 -8.88 -0.23
CA THR A 155 -18.51 -10.09 0.22
C THR A 155 -20.01 -9.86 0.35
N ILE A 156 -20.48 -8.63 0.33
CA ILE A 156 -21.88 -8.25 0.57
C ILE A 156 -22.54 -7.58 -0.62
N ILE A 157 -21.84 -7.37 -1.72
CA ILE A 157 -22.44 -6.95 -2.99
C ILE A 157 -23.45 -8.02 -3.40
N GLN A 158 -24.73 -7.62 -3.49
CA GLN A 158 -25.82 -8.47 -3.93
C GLN A 158 -26.07 -8.32 -5.42
N ASP A 159 -26.10 -7.07 -5.90
CA ASP A 159 -26.34 -6.72 -7.28
C ASP A 159 -25.81 -5.30 -7.57
N ALA A 160 -25.61 -4.99 -8.83
CA ALA A 160 -25.36 -3.63 -9.32
C ALA A 160 -26.10 -3.46 -10.66
N VAL A 161 -26.94 -2.44 -10.77
CA VAL A 161 -27.86 -2.27 -11.89
C VAL A 161 -27.70 -0.88 -12.51
N ALA A 162 -27.45 -0.82 -13.81
CA ALA A 162 -27.58 0.41 -14.57
C ALA A 162 -29.08 0.72 -14.74
N VAL A 163 -29.56 1.78 -14.09
CA VAL A 163 -30.96 2.23 -14.17
C VAL A 163 -31.20 2.97 -15.50
N ASP A 164 -30.20 3.74 -15.90
CA ASP A 164 -30.11 4.41 -17.20
C ASP A 164 -28.61 4.54 -17.56
N ASP A 165 -28.28 5.31 -18.61
CA ASP A 165 -26.91 5.42 -19.11
C ASP A 165 -25.91 6.00 -18.08
N TYR A 166 -26.40 6.76 -17.07
CA TYR A 166 -25.58 7.49 -16.11
C TYR A 166 -26.03 7.33 -14.66
N THR A 167 -26.95 6.42 -14.36
CA THR A 167 -27.39 6.12 -13.00
C THR A 167 -27.19 4.66 -12.70
N VAL A 168 -26.40 4.34 -11.66
CA VAL A 168 -26.17 2.98 -11.18
C VAL A 168 -26.67 2.83 -9.75
N GLU A 169 -27.34 1.72 -9.47
CA GLU A 169 -27.73 1.29 -8.13
C GLU A 169 -26.90 0.10 -7.69
N LEU A 170 -26.19 0.23 -6.56
CA LEU A 170 -25.47 -0.84 -5.89
C LEU A 170 -26.35 -1.37 -4.75
N TYR A 171 -26.66 -2.66 -4.78
CA TYR A 171 -27.45 -3.37 -3.79
C TYR A 171 -26.57 -4.22 -2.90
N LEU A 172 -26.75 -4.10 -1.58
CA LEU A 172 -26.01 -4.85 -0.57
C LEU A 172 -26.94 -5.85 0.14
N THR A 173 -26.41 -7.00 0.52
CA THR A 173 -27.14 -8.01 1.32
C THR A 173 -27.46 -7.50 2.73
N GLN A 174 -26.64 -6.61 3.26
CA GLN A 174 -26.79 -5.95 4.56
C GLN A 174 -26.24 -4.52 4.47
N PRO A 175 -26.68 -3.59 5.37
CA PRO A 175 -26.02 -2.30 5.46
C PRO A 175 -24.55 -2.47 5.88
N TYR A 176 -23.69 -1.53 5.49
CA TYR A 176 -22.29 -1.55 5.84
C TYR A 176 -21.74 -0.11 5.91
N TYR A 177 -21.29 0.30 7.09
CA TYR A 177 -20.90 1.68 7.37
C TYR A 177 -19.69 2.18 6.55
N SER A 178 -18.82 1.27 6.12
CA SER A 178 -17.63 1.61 5.36
C SER A 178 -17.79 1.45 3.83
N THR A 179 -19.00 1.33 3.31
CA THR A 179 -19.24 1.11 1.88
C THR A 179 -18.52 2.14 0.99
N LEU A 180 -18.66 3.43 1.31
CA LEU A 180 -18.02 4.49 0.51
C LEU A 180 -16.49 4.49 0.66
N ARG A 181 -15.97 4.11 1.83
CA ARG A 181 -14.52 4.01 2.08
C ARG A 181 -13.91 2.86 1.28
N ASP A 182 -14.57 1.70 1.27
CA ASP A 182 -14.13 0.57 0.44
C ASP A 182 -14.16 0.96 -1.05
N LEU A 183 -15.16 1.71 -1.50
CA LEU A 183 -15.27 2.20 -2.89
C LEU A 183 -14.21 3.25 -3.27
N CYS A 184 -13.45 3.82 -2.33
CA CYS A 184 -12.29 4.66 -2.63
C CYS A 184 -11.07 3.83 -3.07
N LEU A 185 -11.04 2.53 -2.80
CA LEU A 185 -9.88 1.68 -3.07
C LEU A 185 -9.82 1.28 -4.55
N ALA A 186 -8.82 1.75 -5.29
CA ALA A 186 -8.61 1.39 -6.69
C ALA A 186 -8.36 -0.13 -6.88
N ASN A 187 -7.77 -0.80 -5.90
CA ASN A 187 -7.73 -2.25 -5.76
C ASN A 187 -8.68 -2.65 -4.62
N PRO A 188 -9.88 -3.25 -4.88
CA PRO A 188 -10.31 -3.83 -6.14
C PRO A 188 -11.41 -3.04 -6.89
N PHE A 189 -11.78 -1.82 -6.47
CA PHE A 189 -12.98 -1.12 -6.93
C PHE A 189 -12.74 -0.08 -8.03
N GLY A 190 -11.57 -0.05 -8.67
CA GLY A 190 -11.32 0.75 -9.86
C GLY A 190 -12.24 0.36 -11.01
N ILE A 191 -12.77 1.35 -11.72
CA ILE A 191 -13.73 1.13 -12.81
C ILE A 191 -12.99 0.85 -14.11
N VAL A 192 -13.41 -0.19 -14.82
CA VAL A 192 -12.84 -0.65 -16.08
C VAL A 192 -13.90 -0.65 -17.19
N SER A 193 -13.45 -0.57 -18.46
CA SER A 193 -14.34 -0.77 -19.60
C SER A 193 -14.99 -2.17 -19.52
N GLY A 194 -16.31 -2.22 -19.45
CA GLY A 194 -17.11 -3.45 -19.34
C GLY A 194 -16.95 -4.36 -20.56
N GLU A 195 -16.50 -3.82 -21.70
CA GLU A 195 -16.16 -4.61 -22.88
C GLU A 195 -14.92 -5.51 -22.65
N GLN A 196 -14.10 -5.23 -21.64
CA GLN A 196 -12.92 -6.01 -21.28
C GLN A 196 -13.21 -7.10 -20.24
N LEU A 197 -14.46 -7.28 -19.88
CA LEU A 197 -14.94 -8.41 -19.08
C LEU A 197 -15.61 -9.46 -19.97
N ASN A 198 -15.52 -10.73 -19.58
CA ASN A 198 -16.25 -11.82 -20.21
C ASN A 198 -17.72 -11.81 -19.74
N ASP A 199 -18.60 -12.59 -20.39
CA ASP A 199 -20.01 -12.70 -20.01
C ASP A 199 -20.21 -13.19 -18.56
N ASP A 200 -19.23 -13.91 -18.00
CA ASP A 200 -19.22 -14.36 -16.60
C ASP A 200 -18.49 -13.37 -15.67
N LEU A 201 -18.21 -12.16 -16.14
CA LEU A 201 -17.53 -11.07 -15.43
C LEU A 201 -16.07 -11.35 -15.06
N THR A 202 -15.48 -12.44 -15.54
CA THR A 202 -14.04 -12.64 -15.42
C THR A 202 -13.29 -11.68 -16.34
N ALA A 203 -12.10 -11.24 -15.91
CA ALA A 203 -11.27 -10.34 -16.70
C ALA A 203 -10.73 -11.05 -17.97
N LYS A 204 -10.71 -10.33 -19.11
CA LYS A 204 -10.12 -10.83 -20.35
C LYS A 204 -8.60 -10.78 -20.33
N ASP A 205 -7.96 -11.60 -21.15
CA ASP A 205 -6.51 -11.61 -21.34
C ASP A 205 -5.94 -10.28 -21.90
N SER A 206 -6.80 -9.40 -22.43
CA SER A 206 -6.44 -8.05 -22.90
C SER A 206 -5.74 -7.22 -21.81
N PHE A 207 -6.09 -7.41 -20.54
CA PHE A 207 -5.42 -6.76 -19.42
C PHE A 207 -3.94 -7.16 -19.23
N LYS A 208 -3.43 -8.14 -19.96
CA LYS A 208 -1.99 -8.46 -19.99
C LYS A 208 -1.19 -7.49 -20.87
N THR A 209 -1.87 -6.74 -21.73
CA THR A 209 -1.22 -5.91 -22.76
C THR A 209 -1.70 -4.47 -22.81
N ALA A 210 -2.72 -4.10 -22.01
CA ALA A 210 -3.24 -2.74 -21.97
C ALA A 210 -3.95 -2.46 -20.64
N THR A 211 -4.05 -1.18 -20.28
CA THR A 211 -4.95 -0.64 -19.27
C THR A 211 -6.26 -0.21 -19.94
N TYR A 212 -7.37 -0.31 -19.24
CA TYR A 212 -8.70 0.04 -19.77
C TYR A 212 -9.50 0.86 -18.74
N GLY A 213 -8.82 1.86 -18.16
CA GLY A 213 -9.40 2.77 -17.20
C GLY A 213 -9.62 4.18 -17.76
N THR A 214 -10.11 5.07 -16.91
CA THR A 214 -10.42 6.47 -17.21
C THR A 214 -9.33 7.43 -16.76
N GLY A 215 -8.30 6.94 -16.09
CA GLY A 215 -7.22 7.75 -15.51
C GLY A 215 -6.31 8.43 -16.53
N PRO A 216 -5.40 9.30 -16.04
CA PRO A 216 -4.58 10.18 -16.89
C PRO A 216 -3.53 9.47 -17.74
N TYR A 217 -3.19 8.23 -17.44
CA TYR A 217 -2.19 7.46 -18.17
C TYR A 217 -2.71 6.11 -18.63
N MET A 218 -2.00 5.55 -19.61
CA MET A 218 -2.25 4.22 -20.14
C MET A 218 -0.94 3.50 -20.44
N TYR A 219 -0.97 2.16 -20.39
CA TYR A 219 0.16 1.34 -20.79
C TYR A 219 0.38 1.41 -22.30
N ASN A 220 1.61 1.66 -22.72
CA ASN A 220 1.96 1.82 -24.13
C ASN A 220 2.06 0.48 -24.90
N GLY A 221 1.97 -0.66 -24.20
CA GLY A 221 2.11 -1.98 -24.80
C GLY A 221 3.56 -2.42 -25.04
N ASP A 222 4.54 -1.58 -24.71
CA ASP A 222 5.96 -1.83 -24.94
C ASP A 222 6.66 -2.18 -23.63
N ASN A 223 7.31 -3.34 -23.57
CA ASN A 223 8.18 -3.73 -22.47
C ASN A 223 9.23 -4.74 -22.93
N ASN A 224 10.31 -4.80 -22.19
CA ASN A 224 11.37 -5.78 -22.37
C ASN A 224 11.54 -6.72 -21.16
N GLY A 225 10.54 -6.75 -20.27
CA GLY A 225 10.55 -7.48 -18.99
C GLY A 225 11.34 -6.79 -17.86
N GLN A 226 12.03 -5.69 -18.17
CA GLN A 226 12.83 -4.89 -17.23
C GLN A 226 12.36 -3.44 -17.14
N THR A 227 11.65 -2.96 -18.15
CA THR A 227 11.12 -1.59 -18.25
C THR A 227 9.74 -1.65 -18.88
N PHE A 228 8.81 -0.92 -18.32
CA PHE A 228 7.42 -0.81 -18.75
C PHE A 228 7.10 0.65 -19.02
N ASP A 229 6.62 0.95 -20.23
CA ASP A 229 6.42 2.30 -20.72
C ASP A 229 4.93 2.69 -20.69
N PHE A 230 4.66 3.90 -20.20
CA PHE A 230 3.33 4.45 -20.06
C PHE A 230 3.28 5.85 -20.69
N ILE A 231 2.14 6.17 -21.29
CA ILE A 231 1.91 7.45 -21.96
C ILE A 231 0.65 8.11 -21.41
N SER A 232 0.52 9.40 -21.62
CA SER A 232 -0.72 10.12 -21.33
C SER A 232 -1.89 9.46 -22.06
N ASN A 233 -3.02 9.30 -21.36
CA ASN A 233 -4.27 8.86 -21.96
C ASN A 233 -4.86 10.01 -22.80
N PRO A 234 -4.96 9.88 -24.13
CA PRO A 234 -5.47 10.95 -24.98
C PRO A 234 -6.96 11.25 -24.79
N ASN A 235 -7.67 10.33 -24.12
CA ASN A 235 -9.11 10.43 -23.83
C ASN A 235 -9.38 10.92 -22.40
N TYR A 236 -8.33 11.25 -21.62
CA TYR A 236 -8.49 11.73 -20.26
C TYR A 236 -9.18 13.10 -20.23
N GLY A 237 -10.30 13.17 -19.52
CA GLY A 237 -11.14 14.39 -19.43
C GLY A 237 -10.78 15.34 -18.29
N GLY A 238 -9.85 14.95 -17.42
CA GLY A 238 -9.41 15.76 -16.29
C GLY A 238 -8.30 16.76 -16.63
N GLU A 239 -7.70 17.35 -15.60
CA GLU A 239 -6.55 18.24 -15.75
C GLU A 239 -5.34 17.45 -16.24
N LYS A 240 -4.69 17.94 -17.30
CA LYS A 240 -3.51 17.28 -17.88
C LYS A 240 -2.36 17.31 -16.87
N PRO A 241 -1.77 16.14 -16.51
CA PRO A 241 -0.59 16.10 -15.66
C PRO A 241 0.63 16.78 -16.32
N ASP A 242 1.58 17.22 -15.51
CA ASP A 242 2.83 17.79 -16.00
C ASP A 242 3.70 16.77 -16.75
N VAL A 243 3.67 15.51 -16.32
CA VAL A 243 4.42 14.40 -16.93
C VAL A 243 3.66 13.86 -18.13
N ASP A 244 4.24 13.91 -19.34
CA ASP A 244 3.60 13.40 -20.55
C ASP A 244 3.72 11.87 -20.70
N SER A 245 4.80 11.28 -20.21
CA SER A 245 5.05 9.85 -20.27
C SER A 245 6.03 9.42 -19.17
N PHE A 246 5.99 8.16 -18.80
CA PHE A 246 6.94 7.62 -17.84
C PHE A 246 7.28 6.16 -18.11
N SER A 247 8.43 5.73 -17.60
CA SER A 247 8.84 4.34 -17.57
C SER A 247 9.03 3.87 -16.15
N ILE A 248 8.62 2.62 -15.85
CA ILE A 248 8.93 1.96 -14.58
C ILE A 248 9.99 0.90 -14.82
N LYS A 249 11.15 1.05 -14.21
CA LYS A 249 12.27 0.10 -14.26
C LYS A 249 12.20 -0.89 -13.10
N VAL A 250 12.45 -2.16 -13.40
CA VAL A 250 12.49 -3.21 -12.38
C VAL A 250 13.85 -3.19 -11.70
N ILE A 251 13.88 -2.75 -10.45
CA ILE A 251 15.05 -2.74 -9.56
C ILE A 251 14.60 -3.30 -8.22
N SER A 252 14.93 -4.55 -7.91
CA SER A 252 14.40 -5.28 -6.76
C SER A 252 14.89 -4.77 -5.41
N ASP A 253 16.10 -4.25 -5.36
CA ASP A 253 16.75 -3.76 -4.14
C ASP A 253 16.54 -2.26 -3.96
N ASN A 254 16.16 -1.82 -2.76
CA ASN A 254 15.84 -0.42 -2.49
C ASN A 254 17.09 0.48 -2.50
N ASP A 255 18.22 0.01 -2.00
CA ASP A 255 19.48 0.78 -2.04
C ASP A 255 19.97 0.92 -3.49
N ALA A 256 19.74 -0.11 -4.31
CA ALA A 256 20.03 -0.02 -5.74
C ALA A 256 19.12 1.01 -6.45
N LYS A 257 17.86 1.21 -6.01
CA LYS A 257 17.00 2.29 -6.53
C LYS A 257 17.54 3.66 -6.17
N VAL A 258 18.00 3.85 -4.93
CA VAL A 258 18.64 5.12 -4.50
C VAL A 258 19.90 5.38 -5.34
N LEU A 259 20.72 4.34 -5.59
CA LEU A 259 21.88 4.48 -6.46
C LEU A 259 21.51 4.80 -7.91
N ALA A 260 20.46 4.18 -8.44
CA ALA A 260 19.96 4.47 -9.80
C ALA A 260 19.46 5.92 -9.93
N LEU A 261 18.80 6.46 -8.90
CA LEU A 261 18.42 7.87 -8.83
C LEU A 261 19.66 8.78 -8.89
N ARG A 262 20.67 8.51 -8.09
CA ARG A 262 21.94 9.27 -8.06
C ARG A 262 22.69 9.25 -9.39
N ASN A 263 22.61 8.12 -10.11
CA ASN A 263 23.22 7.97 -11.43
C ASN A 263 22.40 8.57 -12.56
N GLY A 264 21.19 9.08 -12.29
CA GLY A 264 20.27 9.60 -13.32
C GLY A 264 19.62 8.51 -14.18
N GLU A 265 19.62 7.26 -13.70
CA GLU A 265 18.94 6.15 -14.36
C GLU A 265 17.43 6.19 -14.11
N ILE A 266 17.01 6.71 -12.95
CA ILE A 266 15.63 7.03 -12.62
C ILE A 266 15.55 8.49 -12.15
N ASP A 267 14.36 9.04 -12.16
CA ASP A 267 14.08 10.44 -11.80
C ASP A 267 13.30 10.55 -10.49
N PHE A 268 12.58 9.50 -10.14
CA PHE A 268 11.66 9.44 -9.00
C PHE A 268 11.59 8.03 -8.39
N PHE A 269 11.52 7.99 -7.07
CA PHE A 269 11.28 6.76 -6.32
C PHE A 269 10.49 7.07 -5.04
N SER A 270 9.38 6.38 -4.78
CA SER A 270 8.58 6.55 -3.57
C SER A 270 8.15 5.20 -2.97
N GLY A 271 7.71 5.26 -1.73
CA GLY A 271 7.07 4.12 -1.07
C GLY A 271 7.08 4.20 0.44
N ILE A 272 6.21 3.38 1.05
CA ILE A 272 6.12 3.21 2.50
C ILE A 272 7.22 2.24 2.94
N ALA A 273 8.04 2.63 3.91
CA ALA A 273 9.13 1.82 4.47
C ALA A 273 10.12 1.25 3.41
N LYS A 274 10.19 1.87 2.22
CA LYS A 274 11.13 1.50 1.15
C LYS A 274 12.39 2.38 1.13
N ILE A 275 12.36 3.53 1.79
CA ILE A 275 13.41 4.55 1.78
C ILE A 275 13.87 4.76 3.22
N SER A 276 15.18 4.72 3.46
CA SER A 276 15.73 4.98 4.79
C SER A 276 15.80 6.48 5.08
N SER A 277 15.81 6.84 6.36
CA SER A 277 16.03 8.23 6.80
C SER A 277 17.37 8.77 6.31
N GLU A 278 18.41 7.94 6.32
CA GLU A 278 19.74 8.29 5.83
C GLU A 278 19.69 8.66 4.34
N SER A 279 18.98 7.89 3.52
CA SER A 279 18.77 8.19 2.10
C SER A 279 18.00 9.49 1.89
N CYS A 280 16.97 9.77 2.71
CA CYS A 280 16.25 11.03 2.66
C CYS A 280 17.15 12.22 3.00
N GLU A 281 17.93 12.12 4.08
CA GLU A 281 18.85 13.20 4.49
C GLU A 281 19.96 13.40 3.44
N GLU A 282 20.49 12.32 2.90
CA GLU A 282 21.51 12.38 1.85
C GLU A 282 21.00 13.11 0.62
N MET A 283 19.79 12.76 0.12
CA MET A 283 19.20 13.39 -1.05
C MET A 283 18.90 14.87 -0.81
N LYS A 284 18.32 15.25 0.35
CA LYS A 284 18.10 16.66 0.72
C LYS A 284 19.38 17.51 0.75
N ASN A 285 20.51 16.91 1.07
CA ASN A 285 21.79 17.59 1.17
C ASN A 285 22.62 17.53 -0.13
N MET A 286 22.18 16.78 -1.14
CA MET A 286 22.87 16.60 -2.41
C MET A 286 22.34 17.57 -3.46
N GLU A 287 23.24 18.33 -4.13
CA GLU A 287 22.87 19.23 -5.22
C GLU A 287 22.20 18.46 -6.36
N GLY A 288 21.05 18.91 -6.82
CA GLY A 288 20.29 18.30 -7.91
C GLY A 288 19.31 17.20 -7.47
N PHE A 289 19.10 17.02 -6.16
CA PHE A 289 18.15 16.04 -5.60
C PHE A 289 17.33 16.67 -4.47
N ASP A 290 16.22 16.01 -4.14
CA ASP A 290 15.40 16.33 -2.98
C ASP A 290 14.73 15.07 -2.43
N ALA A 291 14.16 15.20 -1.23
CA ALA A 291 13.39 14.17 -0.56
C ALA A 291 12.20 14.77 0.19
N LYS A 292 11.05 14.14 0.09
CA LYS A 292 9.84 14.52 0.82
C LYS A 292 9.34 13.33 1.64
N VAL A 293 8.91 13.59 2.86
CA VAL A 293 8.27 12.61 3.75
C VAL A 293 6.87 13.11 4.02
N ASP A 294 5.89 12.25 3.88
CA ASP A 294 4.50 12.55 4.19
C ASP A 294 4.32 12.73 5.71
N GLU A 295 3.49 13.66 6.12
CA GLU A 295 3.16 13.87 7.54
C GLU A 295 2.07 12.90 8.03
N ALA A 296 1.34 12.26 7.12
CA ALA A 296 0.29 11.32 7.48
C ALA A 296 0.85 10.04 8.11
N SER A 297 0.32 9.67 9.28
CA SER A 297 0.61 8.39 9.94
C SER A 297 -0.23 7.30 9.30
N LEU A 298 0.42 6.30 8.68
CA LEU A 298 -0.22 5.35 7.79
C LEU A 298 -0.46 3.98 8.44
N GLN A 299 0.56 3.15 8.45
CA GLN A 299 0.49 1.82 9.03
C GLN A 299 1.03 1.84 10.45
N THR A 300 0.39 1.10 11.33
CA THR A 300 0.94 0.82 12.65
C THR A 300 1.77 -0.45 12.59
N TYR A 301 3.06 -0.34 12.91
CA TYR A 301 3.89 -1.49 13.23
C TYR A 301 3.74 -1.84 14.72
N TYR A 302 3.51 -3.11 14.99
CA TYR A 302 3.23 -3.57 16.35
C TYR A 302 3.77 -4.98 16.62
N MET A 303 4.04 -5.29 17.88
CA MET A 303 4.21 -6.66 18.31
C MET A 303 2.83 -7.30 18.48
N GLY A 304 2.61 -8.40 17.75
CA GLY A 304 1.45 -9.26 17.87
C GLY A 304 1.78 -10.49 18.71
N TYR A 305 0.92 -10.80 19.65
CA TYR A 305 1.07 -11.95 20.55
C TYR A 305 0.20 -13.11 20.13
N ASN A 306 0.66 -14.33 20.32
CA ASN A 306 -0.22 -15.49 20.39
C ASN A 306 -0.83 -15.53 21.80
N LEU A 307 -2.08 -15.09 21.93
CA LEU A 307 -2.76 -15.00 23.22
C LEU A 307 -3.09 -16.37 23.84
N SER A 308 -2.83 -17.47 23.12
CA SER A 308 -2.91 -18.85 23.63
C SER A 308 -1.54 -19.40 24.08
N ASP A 309 -0.44 -18.67 23.86
CA ASP A 309 0.89 -19.07 24.28
C ASP A 309 1.01 -19.02 25.82
N PRO A 310 1.65 -20.00 26.47
CA PRO A 310 1.76 -20.03 27.94
C PRO A 310 2.43 -18.81 28.57
N ILE A 311 3.32 -18.12 27.84
CA ILE A 311 4.00 -16.90 28.32
C ILE A 311 3.11 -15.68 28.04
N PHE A 312 2.67 -15.53 26.78
CA PHE A 312 2.01 -14.32 26.31
C PHE A 312 0.48 -14.29 26.55
N SER A 313 -0.11 -15.37 27.06
CA SER A 313 -1.50 -15.35 27.56
C SER A 313 -1.65 -14.52 28.84
N ASP A 314 -0.59 -14.38 29.66
CA ASP A 314 -0.62 -13.55 30.86
C ASP A 314 -0.51 -12.05 30.50
N GLN A 315 -1.55 -11.29 30.84
CA GLN A 315 -1.61 -9.84 30.58
C GLN A 315 -0.45 -9.09 31.23
N VAL A 316 -0.03 -9.51 32.44
CA VAL A 316 1.07 -8.85 33.17
C VAL A 316 2.38 -8.91 32.37
N VAL A 317 2.63 -10.04 31.70
CA VAL A 317 3.80 -10.20 30.82
C VAL A 317 3.73 -9.20 29.67
N ARG A 318 2.57 -9.11 29.00
CA ARG A 318 2.41 -8.17 27.87
C ARG A 318 2.53 -6.71 28.31
N GLU A 319 1.97 -6.34 29.48
CA GLU A 319 2.14 -5.00 30.06
C GLU A 319 3.60 -4.69 30.40
N ALA A 320 4.32 -5.63 31.02
CA ALA A 320 5.74 -5.47 31.33
C ALA A 320 6.57 -5.30 30.06
N MET A 321 6.34 -6.13 29.03
CA MET A 321 7.03 -6.02 27.74
C MET A 321 6.77 -4.67 27.06
N THR A 322 5.51 -4.22 27.04
CA THR A 322 5.15 -2.93 26.44
C THR A 322 5.81 -1.76 27.15
N SER A 323 5.84 -1.78 28.51
CA SER A 323 6.50 -0.74 29.31
C SER A 323 8.05 -0.82 29.25
N ALA A 324 8.62 -1.91 28.80
CA ALA A 324 10.07 -2.06 28.69
C ALA A 324 10.64 -1.63 27.31
N ILE A 325 9.79 -1.29 26.35
CA ILE A 325 10.23 -0.83 25.01
C ILE A 325 10.34 0.68 24.99
N GLU A 326 11.55 1.20 24.77
CA GLU A 326 11.80 2.62 24.55
C GLU A 326 11.50 3.00 23.11
N LYS A 327 10.18 3.19 22.79
CA LYS A 327 9.69 3.45 21.45
C LYS A 327 10.27 4.71 20.81
N GLU A 328 10.51 5.76 21.62
CA GLU A 328 11.18 6.99 21.18
C GLU A 328 12.59 6.70 20.64
N ALA A 329 13.34 5.84 21.35
CA ALA A 329 14.67 5.44 20.91
C ALA A 329 14.60 4.51 19.67
N VAL A 330 13.57 3.67 19.54
CA VAL A 330 13.32 2.90 18.30
C VAL A 330 13.19 3.86 17.11
N VAL A 331 12.29 4.83 17.20
CA VAL A 331 12.05 5.80 16.12
C VAL A 331 13.32 6.58 15.77
N ASN A 332 14.02 7.09 16.78
CA ASN A 332 15.18 7.95 16.57
C ASN A 332 16.44 7.18 16.18
N SER A 333 16.69 5.99 16.76
CA SER A 333 17.96 5.27 16.57
C SER A 333 17.91 4.23 15.47
N VAL A 334 16.74 3.58 15.24
CA VAL A 334 16.59 2.58 14.18
C VAL A 334 16.15 3.26 12.88
N PHE A 335 15.20 4.22 12.98
CA PHE A 335 14.58 4.85 11.82
C PHE A 335 14.96 6.32 11.62
N GLY A 336 15.96 6.85 12.36
CA GLY A 336 16.50 8.20 12.18
C GLY A 336 15.46 9.33 12.30
N GLY A 337 14.38 9.12 13.07
CA GLY A 337 13.30 10.10 13.24
C GLY A 337 12.33 10.18 12.07
N MET A 338 12.37 9.24 11.12
CA MET A 338 11.51 9.24 9.94
C MET A 338 10.07 8.85 10.24
N PHE A 339 9.85 8.07 11.29
CA PHE A 339 8.54 7.56 11.69
C PHE A 339 8.09 8.18 13.00
N GLU A 340 6.80 8.05 13.31
CA GLU A 340 6.20 8.56 14.53
C GLU A 340 6.04 7.44 15.57
N LYS A 341 6.34 7.71 16.84
CA LYS A 341 6.10 6.78 17.94
C LYS A 341 4.60 6.46 18.06
N ALA A 342 4.24 5.19 18.10
CA ALA A 342 2.86 4.77 18.30
C ALA A 342 2.56 4.49 19.78
N ASP A 343 1.71 5.31 20.39
CA ASP A 343 1.21 5.11 21.76
C ASP A 343 -0.12 4.36 21.79
N THR A 344 -0.88 4.39 20.68
CA THR A 344 -2.15 3.71 20.45
C THR A 344 -2.07 2.80 19.24
N PHE A 345 -3.01 1.85 19.13
CA PHE A 345 -2.99 0.90 18.02
C PHE A 345 -3.23 1.58 16.65
N PHE A 346 -4.08 2.59 16.62
CA PHE A 346 -4.26 3.46 15.45
C PHE A 346 -3.91 4.90 15.81
N SER A 347 -3.44 5.66 14.82
CA SER A 347 -3.31 7.12 14.96
C SER A 347 -4.67 7.74 15.26
N LYS A 348 -4.70 8.72 16.14
CA LYS A 348 -5.93 9.45 16.51
C LYS A 348 -6.56 10.21 15.35
N ASN A 349 -5.79 10.44 14.29
CA ASN A 349 -6.25 11.13 13.07
C ASN A 349 -7.11 10.24 12.17
N LEU A 350 -7.12 8.92 12.42
CA LEU A 350 -7.96 8.01 11.65
C LEU A 350 -9.42 8.07 12.11
N PRO A 351 -10.38 7.80 11.22
CA PRO A 351 -11.80 7.81 11.54
C PRO A 351 -12.11 6.94 12.76
N TYR A 352 -12.91 7.46 13.69
CA TYR A 352 -13.34 6.82 14.94
C TYR A 352 -12.23 6.49 15.95
N CYS A 353 -10.96 6.87 15.66
CA CYS A 353 -9.80 6.49 16.49
C CYS A 353 -9.36 7.54 17.52
N ASP A 354 -9.96 8.74 17.53
CA ASP A 354 -9.72 9.73 18.59
C ASP A 354 -10.42 9.31 19.89
N VAL A 355 -9.85 8.28 20.53
CA VAL A 355 -10.36 7.65 21.74
C VAL A 355 -9.28 7.76 22.82
N GLU A 356 -9.69 8.19 24.02
CA GLU A 356 -8.82 8.14 25.19
C GLU A 356 -8.55 6.67 25.56
N GLN A 357 -7.28 6.26 25.53
CA GLN A 357 -6.84 4.90 25.77
C GLN A 357 -5.75 4.88 26.84
N LYS A 358 -5.58 3.72 27.48
CA LYS A 358 -4.46 3.47 28.38
C LYS A 358 -3.16 3.48 27.57
N VAL A 359 -2.24 4.37 27.93
CA VAL A 359 -0.89 4.45 27.33
C VAL A 359 0.12 3.83 28.30
N TYR A 360 1.06 3.08 27.75
CA TYR A 360 2.14 2.44 28.50
C TYR A 360 3.43 3.21 28.25
N GLU A 361 3.82 4.02 29.22
CA GLU A 361 5.07 4.77 29.17
C GLU A 361 6.27 3.82 29.37
N TYR A 362 7.41 4.21 28.78
CA TYR A 362 8.67 3.49 28.97
C TYR A 362 9.10 3.57 30.45
N ASP A 363 9.08 2.45 31.14
CA ASP A 363 9.45 2.31 32.54
C ASP A 363 9.92 0.87 32.82
N PRO A 364 11.19 0.54 32.57
CA PRO A 364 11.71 -0.80 32.80
C PRO A 364 11.74 -1.20 34.27
N ASP A 365 11.80 -0.25 35.22
CA ASP A 365 11.74 -0.55 36.65
C ASP A 365 10.32 -0.99 37.05
N LYS A 366 9.30 -0.31 36.54
CA LYS A 366 7.90 -0.73 36.67
C LYS A 366 7.67 -2.10 36.04
N ALA A 367 8.22 -2.33 34.83
CA ALA A 367 8.12 -3.62 34.15
C ALA A 367 8.70 -4.77 35.02
N ASN A 368 9.89 -4.58 35.58
CA ASN A 368 10.49 -5.53 36.51
C ASN A 368 9.61 -5.76 37.75
N GLY A 369 9.09 -4.68 38.36
CA GLY A 369 8.19 -4.77 39.52
C GLY A 369 6.93 -5.56 39.21
N LEU A 370 6.27 -5.35 38.07
CA LEU A 370 5.10 -6.11 37.63
C LEU A 370 5.38 -7.61 37.55
N LEU A 371 6.53 -7.99 36.99
CA LEU A 371 6.94 -9.39 36.85
C LEU A 371 7.26 -9.99 38.24
N ASP A 372 8.00 -9.28 39.09
CA ASP A 372 8.34 -9.72 40.45
C ASP A 372 7.07 -9.97 41.29
N ASP A 373 6.15 -8.99 41.32
CA ASP A 373 4.89 -9.06 42.09
C ASP A 373 3.98 -10.20 41.60
N SER A 374 4.11 -10.58 40.32
CA SER A 374 3.36 -11.67 39.70
C SER A 374 4.05 -13.04 39.83
N GLY A 375 5.22 -13.10 40.46
CA GLY A 375 5.94 -14.34 40.74
C GLY A 375 6.80 -14.85 39.59
N TYR A 376 7.13 -13.99 38.62
CA TYR A 376 8.14 -14.27 37.60
C TYR A 376 9.52 -13.93 38.17
N VAL A 377 10.31 -14.94 38.50
CA VAL A 377 11.61 -14.78 39.15
C VAL A 377 12.69 -15.63 38.45
N ASP A 378 13.91 -15.17 38.47
CA ASP A 378 15.08 -15.97 38.04
C ASP A 378 15.51 -16.85 39.22
N THR A 379 15.17 -18.14 39.17
CA THR A 379 15.43 -19.07 40.27
C THR A 379 16.73 -19.83 40.11
N ASP A 380 17.27 -19.94 38.90
CA ASP A 380 18.54 -20.65 38.62
C ASP A 380 19.76 -19.72 38.42
N GLY A 381 19.50 -18.40 38.33
CA GLY A 381 20.54 -17.37 38.26
C GLY A 381 21.15 -17.18 36.86
N ASP A 382 20.45 -17.59 35.81
CA ASP A 382 20.88 -17.43 34.43
C ASP A 382 20.45 -16.10 33.78
N GLY A 383 19.69 -15.29 34.50
CA GLY A 383 19.22 -13.98 34.08
C GLY A 383 17.87 -14.00 33.36
N ILE A 384 17.24 -15.17 33.21
CA ILE A 384 15.92 -15.34 32.61
C ILE A 384 14.91 -15.71 33.68
N ARG A 385 13.77 -15.05 33.68
CA ARG A 385 12.69 -15.30 34.64
C ARG A 385 11.94 -16.58 34.30
N GLU A 386 11.41 -17.24 35.30
CA GLU A 386 10.46 -18.34 35.15
C GLU A 386 9.30 -18.24 36.15
N LYS A 387 8.19 -18.87 35.81
CA LYS A 387 7.01 -19.05 36.68
C LYS A 387 6.39 -20.42 36.39
N ASP A 388 6.08 -21.18 37.43
CA ASP A 388 5.46 -22.50 37.35
C ASP A 388 6.26 -23.50 36.45
N GLY A 389 7.58 -23.33 36.41
CA GLY A 389 8.47 -24.16 35.58
C GLY A 389 8.53 -23.77 34.09
N ILE A 390 7.86 -22.67 33.71
CA ILE A 390 7.92 -22.11 32.35
C ILE A 390 8.93 -20.97 32.35
N LYS A 391 9.99 -21.13 31.57
CA LYS A 391 11.01 -20.11 31.37
C LYS A 391 10.51 -19.05 30.39
N MET A 392 10.76 -17.77 30.69
CA MET A 392 10.38 -16.65 29.82
C MET A 392 11.34 -16.54 28.63
N ALA A 393 11.30 -17.57 27.78
CA ALA A 393 12.13 -17.66 26.57
C ALA A 393 11.26 -18.07 25.38
N ALA A 394 11.34 -17.34 24.26
CA ALA A 394 10.55 -17.58 23.06
C ALA A 394 11.24 -17.14 21.78
N ASP A 395 10.82 -17.73 20.63
CA ASP A 395 11.19 -17.21 19.33
C ASP A 395 10.44 -15.90 19.05
N PHE A 396 11.16 -14.90 18.55
CA PHE A 396 10.57 -13.67 18.03
C PHE A 396 10.51 -13.76 16.51
N LEU A 397 9.34 -14.11 16.00
CA LEU A 397 9.12 -14.35 14.57
C LEU A 397 8.98 -13.04 13.80
N TYR A 398 9.59 -12.94 12.62
CA TYR A 398 9.42 -11.80 11.71
C TYR A 398 9.71 -12.18 10.26
N GLN A 399 9.28 -11.32 9.32
CA GLN A 399 9.48 -11.54 7.89
C GLN A 399 10.90 -11.18 7.47
N THR A 400 11.53 -12.01 6.60
CA THR A 400 12.85 -11.68 6.00
C THR A 400 12.73 -10.60 4.95
N GLY A 401 13.85 -9.87 4.72
CA GLY A 401 14.00 -8.97 3.57
C GLY A 401 13.94 -7.49 3.89
N SER A 402 13.88 -7.14 5.19
CA SER A 402 13.97 -5.76 5.67
C SER A 402 15.11 -5.65 6.68
N ALA A 403 16.17 -4.91 6.36
CA ALA A 403 17.24 -4.65 7.31
C ALA A 403 16.74 -3.88 8.54
N SER A 404 15.76 -2.99 8.34
CA SER A 404 15.15 -2.24 9.44
C SER A 404 14.37 -3.14 10.41
N ASP A 405 13.73 -4.20 9.90
CA ASP A 405 13.05 -5.18 10.77
C ASP A 405 14.06 -6.02 11.54
N ASP A 406 15.19 -6.40 10.91
CA ASP A 406 16.30 -7.08 11.60
C ASP A 406 16.82 -6.23 12.77
N ASP A 407 17.11 -4.95 12.55
CA ASP A 407 17.59 -4.01 13.57
C ASP A 407 16.54 -3.78 14.66
N LEU A 408 15.27 -3.60 14.30
CA LEU A 408 14.15 -3.43 15.23
C LEU A 408 14.04 -4.65 16.17
N VAL A 409 14.04 -5.85 15.60
CA VAL A 409 13.89 -7.09 16.38
C VAL A 409 15.07 -7.27 17.33
N VAL A 410 16.30 -7.03 16.88
CA VAL A 410 17.50 -7.08 17.74
C VAL A 410 17.40 -6.06 18.86
N TYR A 411 16.96 -4.82 18.57
CA TYR A 411 16.77 -3.78 19.57
C TYR A 411 15.76 -4.20 20.63
N ILE A 412 14.59 -4.72 20.23
CA ILE A 412 13.55 -5.18 21.16
C ILE A 412 14.06 -6.35 22.00
N CYS A 413 14.77 -7.32 21.42
CA CYS A 413 15.36 -8.43 22.17
C CYS A 413 16.31 -7.95 23.27
N ASP A 414 17.13 -6.92 23.02
CA ASP A 414 17.99 -6.32 24.03
C ASP A 414 17.20 -5.65 25.16
N GLN A 415 16.09 -4.96 24.85
CA GLN A 415 15.21 -4.37 25.87
C GLN A 415 14.56 -5.46 26.74
N MET A 416 14.05 -6.54 26.13
CA MET A 416 13.40 -7.65 26.85
C MET A 416 14.37 -8.36 27.79
N LYS A 417 15.62 -8.52 27.39
CA LYS A 417 16.65 -9.10 28.24
C LYS A 417 16.87 -8.32 29.55
N LYS A 418 16.68 -7.00 29.54
CA LYS A 418 16.84 -6.14 30.74
C LYS A 418 15.75 -6.41 31.79
N ILE A 419 14.65 -7.02 31.41
CA ILE A 419 13.54 -7.42 32.30
C ILE A 419 13.46 -8.94 32.48
N GLY A 420 14.51 -9.68 32.08
CA GLY A 420 14.60 -11.13 32.28
C GLY A 420 13.77 -11.96 31.32
N ILE A 421 13.47 -11.45 30.12
CA ILE A 421 12.80 -12.18 29.04
C ILE A 421 13.79 -12.42 27.90
N GLU A 422 13.99 -13.67 27.51
CA GLU A 422 14.86 -14.05 26.39
C GLU A 422 14.02 -14.20 25.12
N LEU A 423 14.25 -13.31 24.15
CA LEU A 423 13.68 -13.43 22.81
C LEU A 423 14.80 -13.79 21.82
N THR A 424 14.55 -14.83 21.01
CA THR A 424 15.48 -15.26 19.96
C THR A 424 14.93 -14.83 18.60
N PRO A 425 15.62 -13.95 17.86
CA PRO A 425 15.21 -13.56 16.51
C PRO A 425 15.06 -14.77 15.59
N LYS A 426 13.92 -14.84 14.88
CA LYS A 426 13.63 -15.92 13.95
C LYS A 426 12.95 -15.35 12.71
N SER A 427 13.73 -15.15 11.66
CA SER A 427 13.18 -14.65 10.39
C SER A 427 12.72 -15.80 9.48
N ALA A 428 11.70 -15.55 8.67
CA ALA A 428 11.21 -16.47 7.67
C ALA A 428 10.72 -15.71 6.40
N PRO A 429 10.81 -16.31 5.20
CA PRO A 429 10.20 -15.75 4.00
C PRO A 429 8.69 -15.53 4.20
N MET A 430 8.12 -14.52 3.52
CA MET A 430 6.74 -14.06 3.72
C MET A 430 5.71 -15.20 3.80
N MET A 431 5.73 -16.15 2.86
CA MET A 431 4.76 -17.24 2.83
C MET A 431 4.93 -18.23 3.99
N ASP A 432 6.19 -18.52 4.35
CA ASP A 432 6.49 -19.42 5.48
C ASP A 432 6.14 -18.73 6.82
N TRP A 433 6.51 -17.45 6.96
CA TRP A 433 6.18 -16.62 8.11
C TRP A 433 4.65 -16.54 8.31
N TYR A 434 3.88 -16.27 7.24
CA TYR A 434 2.43 -16.22 7.31
C TYR A 434 1.81 -17.59 7.65
N ALA A 435 2.33 -18.68 7.08
CA ALA A 435 1.89 -20.03 7.40
C ALA A 435 2.16 -20.40 8.88
N MET A 436 3.28 -19.94 9.45
CA MET A 436 3.56 -20.14 10.87
C MET A 436 2.57 -19.40 11.77
N ILE A 437 2.23 -18.15 11.42
CA ILE A 437 1.26 -17.34 12.17
C ILE A 437 -0.14 -17.98 12.10
N THR A 438 -0.62 -18.30 10.90
CA THR A 438 -1.94 -18.92 10.70
C THR A 438 -2.03 -20.31 11.32
N GLY A 439 -0.90 -21.02 11.40
CA GLY A 439 -0.78 -22.31 12.07
C GLY A 439 -0.59 -22.24 13.59
N GLY A 440 -0.57 -21.02 14.19
CA GLY A 440 -0.35 -20.84 15.63
C GLY A 440 1.06 -21.23 16.10
N GLN A 441 2.03 -21.31 15.17
CA GLN A 441 3.41 -21.74 15.46
C GLN A 441 4.33 -20.53 15.76
N TYR A 442 3.89 -19.67 16.65
CA TYR A 442 4.63 -18.49 17.11
C TYR A 442 4.23 -18.16 18.55
N GLY A 443 5.11 -17.49 19.29
CA GLY A 443 4.77 -16.85 20.56
C GLY A 443 4.45 -15.38 20.37
N LEU A 444 5.33 -14.67 19.67
CA LEU A 444 5.13 -13.26 19.27
C LEU A 444 5.77 -13.02 17.89
N THR A 445 5.31 -11.96 17.25
CA THR A 445 5.79 -11.55 15.92
C THR A 445 5.72 -10.04 15.76
N ILE A 446 6.53 -9.48 14.85
CA ILE A 446 6.28 -8.15 14.31
C ILE A 446 5.23 -8.27 13.21
N PHE A 447 4.24 -7.40 13.29
CA PHE A 447 3.19 -7.29 12.30
C PHE A 447 2.87 -5.81 12.02
N LYS A 448 2.07 -5.57 11.00
CA LYS A 448 1.60 -4.23 10.64
C LYS A 448 0.15 -4.26 10.23
N THR A 449 -0.55 -3.15 10.41
CA THR A 449 -1.93 -3.02 9.94
C THR A 449 -2.00 -3.19 8.42
N GLN A 450 -3.04 -3.86 7.94
CA GLN A 450 -3.26 -4.19 6.53
C GLN A 450 -4.50 -3.45 6.01
N GLY A 451 -4.63 -3.33 4.68
CA GLY A 451 -5.78 -2.72 4.04
C GLY A 451 -5.60 -1.24 3.74
N GLY A 452 -6.70 -0.49 3.64
CA GLY A 452 -6.67 0.96 3.42
C GLY A 452 -6.04 1.69 4.60
N PHE A 453 -5.06 2.56 4.31
CA PHE A 453 -4.24 3.15 5.38
C PHE A 453 -4.94 4.29 6.12
N TYR A 454 -5.95 4.92 5.50
CA TYR A 454 -6.78 5.95 6.14
C TYR A 454 -8.04 5.39 6.80
N ASP A 455 -8.25 4.06 6.76
CA ASP A 455 -9.45 3.47 7.31
C ASP A 455 -9.10 2.29 8.23
N PRO A 456 -9.37 2.39 9.53
CA PRO A 456 -9.18 1.30 10.47
C PRO A 456 -10.13 0.11 10.23
N THR A 457 -11.17 0.30 9.40
CA THR A 457 -12.22 -0.69 9.14
C THR A 457 -11.65 -2.00 8.63
N SER A 458 -10.68 -1.96 7.73
CA SER A 458 -10.05 -3.15 7.15
C SER A 458 -9.39 -4.04 8.22
N VAL A 459 -8.91 -3.46 9.32
CA VAL A 459 -8.34 -4.19 10.46
C VAL A 459 -9.43 -4.60 11.44
N ILE A 460 -10.32 -3.68 11.80
CA ILE A 460 -11.38 -3.92 12.80
C ILE A 460 -12.36 -5.01 12.34
N THR A 461 -12.69 -5.06 11.06
CA THR A 461 -13.57 -6.11 10.52
C THR A 461 -12.94 -7.51 10.54
N ASN A 462 -11.62 -7.60 10.68
CA ASN A 462 -10.89 -8.86 10.88
C ASN A 462 -10.90 -9.36 12.34
N ILE A 463 -11.49 -8.61 13.28
CA ILE A 463 -11.77 -9.08 14.65
C ILE A 463 -12.97 -10.05 14.57
N ASP A 464 -12.79 -11.16 13.91
CA ASP A 464 -13.79 -12.23 13.74
C ASP A 464 -13.15 -13.56 14.17
N PRO A 465 -13.74 -14.31 15.12
CA PRO A 465 -13.18 -15.58 15.59
C PRO A 465 -13.07 -16.63 14.48
N ASN A 466 -13.79 -16.45 13.37
CA ASN A 466 -13.70 -17.29 12.17
C ASN A 466 -12.83 -16.66 11.08
N GLY A 467 -12.28 -15.46 11.34
CA GLY A 467 -11.43 -14.73 10.40
C GLY A 467 -10.09 -15.44 10.22
N THR A 468 -9.69 -15.63 8.98
CA THR A 468 -8.41 -16.29 8.62
C THR A 468 -7.39 -15.32 8.04
N MET A 469 -7.81 -14.09 7.74
CA MET A 469 -6.95 -13.11 7.05
C MET A 469 -5.95 -12.42 7.99
N ASP A 470 -6.32 -12.19 9.26
CA ASP A 470 -5.41 -11.67 10.27
C ASP A 470 -5.56 -12.45 11.58
N PRO A 471 -4.80 -13.53 11.77
CA PRO A 471 -4.93 -14.39 12.94
C PRO A 471 -4.48 -13.73 14.23
N ILE A 472 -3.75 -12.61 14.18
CA ILE A 472 -3.36 -11.85 15.36
C ILE A 472 -4.55 -11.01 15.83
N ILE A 473 -5.17 -10.27 14.92
CA ILE A 473 -6.30 -9.40 15.21
C ILE A 473 -7.57 -10.22 15.55
N SER A 474 -7.78 -11.35 14.90
CA SER A 474 -8.94 -12.22 15.17
C SER A 474 -9.04 -12.68 16.64
N GLN A 475 -7.90 -12.89 17.31
CA GLN A 475 -7.87 -13.29 18.74
C GLN A 475 -8.46 -12.24 19.68
N ILE A 476 -8.47 -10.95 19.27
CA ILE A 476 -8.99 -9.84 20.07
C ILE A 476 -10.48 -10.03 20.37
N CYS A 477 -11.21 -10.70 19.49
CA CYS A 477 -12.64 -10.97 19.64
C CYS A 477 -13.00 -11.55 21.03
N ALA A 478 -12.20 -12.48 21.55
CA ALA A 478 -12.42 -13.12 22.85
C ALA A 478 -12.34 -12.15 24.06
N TYR A 479 -11.82 -10.95 23.85
CA TYR A 479 -11.69 -9.91 24.89
C TYR A 479 -12.76 -8.81 24.77
N LEU A 480 -13.63 -8.90 23.77
CA LEU A 480 -14.69 -7.91 23.54
C LEU A 480 -15.98 -8.28 24.27
N PRO A 481 -16.72 -7.31 24.80
CA PRO A 481 -18.05 -7.55 25.35
C PRO A 481 -18.99 -8.04 24.26
N GLY A 482 -19.60 -9.23 24.43
CA GLY A 482 -20.47 -9.84 23.44
C GLY A 482 -19.72 -10.41 22.22
N GLU A 483 -18.37 -10.41 22.25
CA GLU A 483 -17.53 -11.07 21.25
C GLU A 483 -17.93 -10.70 19.79
N ALA A 484 -18.27 -11.71 18.96
CA ALA A 484 -18.60 -11.53 17.54
C ALA A 484 -19.85 -10.67 17.29
N GLU A 485 -20.79 -10.61 18.24
CA GLU A 485 -22.02 -9.80 18.11
C GLU A 485 -21.70 -8.31 18.02
N LEU A 486 -20.69 -7.82 18.74
CA LEU A 486 -20.27 -6.41 18.68
C LEU A 486 -19.73 -6.05 17.29
N ILE A 487 -18.92 -6.93 16.70
CA ILE A 487 -18.38 -6.74 15.34
C ILE A 487 -19.49 -6.85 14.30
N SER A 488 -20.43 -7.78 14.49
CA SER A 488 -21.60 -7.91 13.59
C SER A 488 -22.49 -6.66 13.63
N GLU A 489 -22.71 -6.10 14.83
CA GLU A 489 -23.43 -4.85 15.01
C GLU A 489 -22.71 -3.68 14.32
N LEU A 490 -21.38 -3.56 14.52
CA LEU A 490 -20.57 -2.55 13.84
C LEU A 490 -20.75 -2.62 12.33
N ASN A 491 -20.54 -3.81 11.75
CA ASN A 491 -20.59 -4.01 10.31
C ASN A 491 -21.94 -3.69 9.67
N SER A 492 -23.03 -3.72 10.45
CA SER A 492 -24.38 -3.46 9.97
C SER A 492 -24.99 -2.14 10.47
N SER A 493 -24.24 -1.36 11.24
CA SER A 493 -24.72 -0.07 11.75
C SER A 493 -24.73 1.01 10.67
N THR A 494 -25.71 1.90 10.76
CA THR A 494 -25.76 3.17 10.01
C THR A 494 -25.80 4.38 10.96
N ASP A 495 -25.68 4.13 12.28
CA ASP A 495 -25.68 5.15 13.32
C ASP A 495 -24.23 5.51 13.69
N GLU A 496 -23.77 6.67 13.25
CA GLU A 496 -22.42 7.19 13.50
C GLU A 496 -22.05 7.24 14.98
N THR A 497 -23.04 7.59 15.85
CA THR A 497 -22.81 7.62 17.29
C THR A 497 -22.52 6.20 17.81
N ARG A 498 -23.31 5.24 17.35
CA ARG A 498 -23.14 3.84 17.74
C ARG A 498 -21.84 3.24 17.21
N ILE A 499 -21.46 3.57 15.98
CA ILE A 499 -20.16 3.18 15.40
C ILE A 499 -19.02 3.70 16.28
N GLN A 500 -19.04 4.98 16.65
CA GLN A 500 -18.03 5.58 17.52
C GLN A 500 -17.97 4.90 18.91
N GLU A 501 -19.12 4.56 19.52
CA GLU A 501 -19.17 3.82 20.78
C GLU A 501 -18.53 2.43 20.67
N ILE A 502 -18.78 1.73 19.57
CA ILE A 502 -18.20 0.40 19.32
C ILE A 502 -16.68 0.50 19.14
N TYR A 503 -16.19 1.45 18.33
CA TYR A 503 -14.76 1.71 18.20
C TYR A 503 -14.12 2.04 19.55
N THR A 504 -14.75 2.89 20.34
CA THR A 504 -14.28 3.21 21.70
C THR A 504 -14.16 1.94 22.56
N THR A 505 -15.16 1.06 22.48
CA THR A 505 -15.15 -0.21 23.23
C THR A 505 -14.01 -1.12 22.79
N ILE A 506 -13.82 -1.28 21.47
CA ILE A 506 -12.77 -2.14 20.90
C ILE A 506 -11.38 -1.61 21.27
N LEU A 507 -11.11 -0.33 20.99
CA LEU A 507 -9.80 0.27 21.20
C LEU A 507 -9.44 0.34 22.69
N THR A 508 -10.42 0.60 23.57
CA THR A 508 -10.22 0.56 25.01
C THR A 508 -9.88 -0.87 25.48
N ALA A 509 -10.63 -1.88 25.01
CA ALA A 509 -10.35 -3.27 25.37
C ALA A 509 -8.96 -3.73 24.88
N MET A 510 -8.55 -3.34 23.68
CA MET A 510 -7.21 -3.63 23.15
C MET A 510 -6.12 -3.02 24.06
N ALA A 511 -6.27 -1.76 24.42
CA ALA A 511 -5.29 -1.05 25.24
C ALA A 511 -5.27 -1.55 26.69
N GLU A 512 -6.43 -1.72 27.35
CA GLU A 512 -6.53 -2.15 28.74
C GLU A 512 -5.99 -3.57 28.95
N ASN A 513 -6.20 -4.47 27.99
CA ASN A 513 -5.73 -5.85 28.06
C ASN A 513 -4.35 -6.05 27.40
N CYS A 514 -3.73 -4.98 26.87
CA CYS A 514 -2.43 -5.03 26.19
C CYS A 514 -2.37 -6.15 25.14
N LEU A 515 -3.38 -6.19 24.25
CA LEU A 515 -3.55 -7.28 23.29
C LEU A 515 -2.54 -7.23 22.14
N THR A 516 -2.01 -6.04 21.87
CA THR A 516 -0.90 -5.74 20.95
C THR A 516 0.01 -4.72 21.60
N THR A 517 1.25 -4.60 21.12
CA THR A 517 2.15 -3.50 21.48
C THR A 517 2.43 -2.66 20.25
N PRO A 518 1.72 -1.54 20.02
CA PRO A 518 2.06 -0.60 18.97
C PRO A 518 3.48 -0.04 19.21
N ILE A 519 4.27 0.10 18.15
CA ILE A 519 5.67 0.56 18.26
C ILE A 519 5.83 1.90 17.55
N TYR A 520 5.47 1.98 16.27
CA TYR A 520 5.56 3.19 15.48
C TYR A 520 4.50 3.22 14.36
N TYR A 521 4.19 4.43 13.89
CA TYR A 521 3.44 4.68 12.67
C TYR A 521 4.41 4.98 11.53
N THR A 522 4.15 4.41 10.35
CA THR A 522 4.96 4.67 9.16
C THR A 522 4.50 5.92 8.43
N HIS A 523 5.42 6.50 7.67
CA HIS A 523 5.15 7.55 6.69
C HIS A 523 5.58 7.10 5.29
N GLN A 524 4.98 7.67 4.26
CA GLN A 524 5.47 7.52 2.89
C GLN A 524 6.63 8.50 2.68
N ALA A 525 7.60 8.11 1.86
CA ALA A 525 8.68 8.98 1.44
C ALA A 525 8.84 8.95 -0.08
N ALA A 526 9.34 10.04 -0.65
CA ALA A 526 9.71 10.16 -2.05
C ALA A 526 11.11 10.78 -2.18
N LEU A 527 11.91 10.25 -3.09
CA LEU A 527 13.20 10.78 -3.53
C LEU A 527 13.11 11.13 -5.00
N TYR A 528 13.64 12.28 -5.40
CA TYR A 528 13.59 12.72 -6.78
C TYR A 528 14.75 13.64 -7.15
N ASN A 529 15.03 13.72 -8.44
CA ASN A 529 16.04 14.63 -8.98
C ASN A 529 15.45 16.01 -9.32
N ASP A 530 16.29 16.93 -9.80
CA ASP A 530 15.95 18.32 -10.06
C ASP A 530 15.08 18.58 -11.29
N LYS A 531 14.64 17.56 -12.04
CA LYS A 531 13.56 17.67 -13.02
C LYS A 531 12.21 17.90 -12.34
N ILE A 532 12.06 17.39 -11.11
CA ILE A 532 10.83 17.45 -10.33
C ILE A 532 10.91 18.61 -9.36
N ALA A 533 9.86 19.45 -9.34
CA ALA A 533 9.74 20.57 -8.43
C ALA A 533 9.14 20.14 -7.09
N ASP A 534 8.12 19.28 -7.11
CA ASP A 534 7.44 18.74 -5.94
C ASP A 534 6.70 17.44 -6.27
N TYR A 535 6.34 16.71 -5.24
CA TYR A 535 5.43 15.56 -5.30
C TYR A 535 4.36 15.72 -4.22
N GLU A 536 3.09 15.69 -4.63
CA GLU A 536 1.96 15.70 -3.71
C GLU A 536 1.57 14.24 -3.42
N PHE A 537 1.69 13.82 -2.16
CA PHE A 537 1.25 12.48 -1.78
C PHE A 537 -0.24 12.34 -2.05
N PRO A 538 -0.70 11.20 -2.62
CA PRO A 538 -2.11 11.01 -2.90
C PRO A 538 -2.94 10.87 -1.62
N GLY A 539 -4.24 11.12 -1.71
CA GLY A 539 -5.18 10.94 -0.61
C GLY A 539 -5.19 9.50 -0.06
N ASP A 540 -4.97 8.48 -0.88
CA ASP A 540 -4.58 7.14 -0.40
C ASP A 540 -3.07 6.94 -0.62
N PRO A 541 -2.27 7.00 0.43
CA PRO A 541 -0.81 6.96 0.35
C PRO A 541 -0.26 5.55 0.12
N SER A 542 -1.09 4.53 -0.01
CA SER A 542 -0.67 3.22 -0.51
C SER A 542 -0.23 3.25 -1.96
N PHE A 543 -0.64 4.28 -2.71
CA PHE A 543 -0.35 4.43 -4.13
C PHE A 543 0.78 5.42 -4.41
N THR A 544 1.39 5.27 -5.58
CA THR A 544 2.24 6.26 -6.23
C THR A 544 1.47 6.85 -7.40
N SER A 545 0.93 8.05 -7.22
CA SER A 545 0.15 8.75 -8.24
C SER A 545 1.08 9.61 -9.10
N VAL A 546 1.37 9.16 -10.32
CA VAL A 546 2.32 9.86 -11.22
C VAL A 546 1.81 11.24 -11.63
N GLN A 547 0.48 11.41 -11.73
CA GLN A 547 -0.16 12.70 -12.01
C GLN A 547 0.09 13.76 -10.94
N ASN A 548 0.52 13.38 -9.74
CA ASN A 548 0.81 14.29 -8.64
C ASN A 548 2.27 14.80 -8.65
N ILE A 549 3.08 14.34 -9.60
CA ILE A 549 4.45 14.84 -9.80
C ILE A 549 4.38 16.19 -10.50
N LYS A 550 4.98 17.23 -9.88
CA LYS A 550 5.09 18.59 -10.44
C LYS A 550 6.49 18.80 -10.99
N LEU A 551 6.57 19.29 -12.22
CA LEU A 551 7.85 19.57 -12.89
C LEU A 551 8.32 21.00 -12.65
N LYS A 552 9.64 21.24 -12.83
CA LYS A 552 10.23 22.60 -12.73
C LYS A 552 9.95 23.44 -13.96
#